data_d216bf5d1497b9b329507c0112f54d2c
#
_entry.id   d216bf5d1497b9b329507c0112f54d2c
#
_cell.length_a   1.000
_cell.length_b   1.000
_cell.length_c   1.000
_cell.angle_alpha   90.00
_cell.angle_beta   90.00
_cell.angle_gamma   90.00
#
_symmetry.space_group_name_H-M   'P 1'
#
loop_
_entity.id
_entity.type
_entity.pdbx_description
1 polymer ?
#
loop_
_entity_poly.entity_id
_entity_poly.type
_entity_poly.pdbx_seq_one_letter_code
_entity_poly.pdbx_strand_id
1 'polypeptide(L)'
;MTTTISNSILTAQIKHLGAELFSLKSNQDKEYIWEGNPTFWGKHSPILFPIVGSLKNNSYSYNQKKYQLNRHGFAREMEFELIKKTEESATFSLISTVETKKVYPFDFELQICYSLDENKLNIDYKVINKTETTMPFAIGAHPAFALSGHFEEYNLEFQQDESLKYHLLEEGLISNTTNEIQLDNKQLGLNYHLFENDALVFKTLESKSITILKNETPILKVNFTDFPNLGIWTVVNAPFLCI
;
A
#
# COMPACT_ATOMS: atom_id res chain seq x y z
N MET A 1 11.25 13.97 -10.24
CA MET A 1 12.55 13.24 -10.29
C MET A 1 12.29 11.77 -10.04
N THR A 2 13.09 10.85 -10.61
CA THR A 2 12.95 9.39 -10.43
C THR A 2 14.29 8.76 -10.10
N THR A 3 14.26 7.64 -9.39
CA THR A 3 15.43 6.81 -9.06
C THR A 3 15.17 5.39 -9.53
N THR A 4 16.18 4.78 -10.16
CA THR A 4 16.16 3.39 -10.58
C THR A 4 17.16 2.60 -9.76
N ILE A 5 16.75 1.41 -9.32
CA ILE A 5 17.58 0.36 -8.74
C ILE A 5 17.37 -0.92 -9.53
N SER A 6 18.42 -1.74 -9.69
CA SER A 6 18.34 -2.95 -10.49
C SER A 6 19.34 -4.01 -10.01
N ASN A 7 19.00 -5.25 -10.26
CA ASN A 7 19.89 -6.40 -10.23
C ASN A 7 19.71 -7.22 -11.51
N SER A 8 20.26 -8.43 -11.58
CA SER A 8 20.17 -9.28 -12.77
C SER A 8 18.74 -9.79 -13.09
N ILE A 9 17.78 -9.67 -12.16
CA ILE A 9 16.44 -10.24 -12.24
C ILE A 9 15.36 -9.16 -12.30
N LEU A 10 15.50 -8.09 -11.53
CA LEU A 10 14.48 -7.04 -11.33
C LEU A 10 15.04 -5.64 -11.57
N THR A 11 14.17 -4.77 -12.06
CA THR A 11 14.39 -3.31 -12.10
C THR A 11 13.20 -2.63 -11.45
N ALA A 12 13.45 -1.79 -10.45
CA ALA A 12 12.44 -0.98 -9.78
C ALA A 12 12.69 0.50 -10.02
N GLN A 13 11.61 1.26 -10.29
CA GLN A 13 11.67 2.70 -10.49
C GLN A 13 10.76 3.40 -9.46
N ILE A 14 11.33 4.39 -8.78
CA ILE A 14 10.70 5.11 -7.68
C ILE A 14 10.68 6.60 -8.00
N LYS A 15 9.51 7.24 -7.91
CA LYS A 15 9.36 8.69 -7.97
C LYS A 15 9.82 9.30 -6.65
N HIS A 16 10.46 10.47 -6.68
CA HIS A 16 10.75 11.22 -5.44
C HIS A 16 9.48 11.79 -4.81
N LEU A 17 8.51 12.17 -5.62
CA LEU A 17 7.17 12.54 -5.14
C LEU A 17 6.51 11.31 -4.51
N GLY A 18 6.24 11.38 -3.20
CA GLY A 18 5.64 10.29 -2.43
C GLY A 18 6.58 9.12 -2.15
N ALA A 19 7.84 9.16 -2.57
CA ALA A 19 8.71 8.00 -2.68
C ALA A 19 8.00 6.79 -3.33
N GLU A 20 7.13 7.06 -4.34
CA GLU A 20 6.19 6.10 -4.89
C GLU A 20 6.90 5.14 -5.86
N LEU A 21 6.81 3.83 -5.60
CA LEU A 21 7.15 2.79 -6.57
C LEU A 21 6.16 2.86 -7.72
N PHE A 22 6.61 3.11 -8.95
CA PHE A 22 5.73 3.23 -10.10
C PHE A 22 6.01 2.21 -11.22
N SER A 23 7.10 1.46 -11.09
CA SER A 23 7.42 0.34 -11.99
C SER A 23 8.27 -0.68 -11.25
N LEU A 24 7.94 -1.95 -11.44
CA LEU A 24 8.74 -3.11 -11.04
C LEU A 24 8.72 -4.10 -12.18
N LYS A 25 9.84 -4.24 -12.88
CA LYS A 25 9.96 -5.12 -14.05
C LYS A 25 10.89 -6.28 -13.80
N SER A 26 10.55 -7.44 -14.38
CA SER A 26 11.51 -8.54 -14.53
C SER A 26 12.51 -8.23 -15.65
N ASN A 27 13.59 -9.02 -15.74
CA ASN A 27 14.55 -9.00 -16.84
C ASN A 27 13.97 -9.46 -18.20
N GLN A 28 12.70 -9.90 -18.22
CA GLN A 28 11.93 -10.22 -19.42
C GLN A 28 10.90 -9.12 -19.76
N ASP A 29 11.09 -7.89 -19.24
CA ASP A 29 10.20 -6.74 -19.40
C ASP A 29 8.75 -6.92 -18.89
N LYS A 30 8.47 -7.93 -18.08
CA LYS A 30 7.16 -8.08 -17.45
C LYS A 30 7.00 -7.03 -16.35
N GLU A 31 6.03 -6.12 -16.51
CA GLU A 31 5.66 -5.13 -15.51
C GLU A 31 4.70 -5.75 -14.48
N TYR A 32 4.96 -5.50 -13.20
CA TYR A 32 4.12 -5.97 -12.08
C TYR A 32 3.29 -4.86 -11.46
N ILE A 33 3.66 -3.58 -11.65
CA ILE A 33 2.94 -2.45 -11.07
C ILE A 33 1.97 -1.88 -12.11
N TRP A 34 0.80 -1.48 -11.64
CA TRP A 34 -0.21 -0.78 -12.43
C TRP A 34 0.33 0.53 -13.04
N GLU A 35 0.01 0.80 -14.29
CA GLU A 35 0.53 1.96 -15.05
C GLU A 35 0.01 3.33 -14.59
N GLY A 36 -0.99 3.37 -13.69
CA GLY A 36 -1.56 4.62 -13.18
C GLY A 36 -2.47 5.33 -14.16
N ASN A 37 -3.20 4.60 -15.02
CA ASN A 37 -4.16 5.21 -15.95
C ASN A 37 -5.28 5.93 -15.18
N PRO A 38 -5.42 7.28 -15.32
CA PRO A 38 -6.37 8.07 -14.54
C PRO A 38 -7.84 7.79 -14.89
N THR A 39 -8.13 7.08 -15.97
CA THR A 39 -9.49 6.61 -16.28
C THR A 39 -10.03 5.69 -15.18
N PHE A 40 -9.14 4.94 -14.52
CA PHE A 40 -9.47 4.07 -13.40
C PHE A 40 -8.91 4.62 -12.09
N TRP A 41 -7.57 4.69 -11.98
CA TRP A 41 -6.88 5.16 -10.79
C TRP A 41 -5.47 5.68 -11.14
N GLY A 42 -5.25 6.98 -10.95
CA GLY A 42 -4.04 7.69 -11.38
C GLY A 42 -2.83 7.55 -10.45
N LYS A 43 -2.80 6.56 -9.55
CA LYS A 43 -1.67 6.26 -8.65
C LYS A 43 -1.12 4.87 -8.98
N HIS A 44 0.04 4.52 -8.40
CA HIS A 44 0.71 3.23 -8.63
C HIS A 44 0.88 2.45 -7.33
N SER A 45 1.58 3.04 -6.35
CA SER A 45 1.88 2.43 -5.06
C SER A 45 2.12 3.51 -4.00
N PRO A 46 1.12 4.35 -3.70
CA PRO A 46 1.30 5.46 -2.79
C PRO A 46 1.57 5.01 -1.35
N ILE A 47 2.40 5.78 -0.64
CA ILE A 47 2.67 5.62 0.79
C ILE A 47 1.62 6.40 1.57
N LEU A 48 1.00 5.75 2.55
CA LEU A 48 -0.06 6.31 3.38
C LEU A 48 0.52 6.69 4.75
N PHE A 49 0.62 7.99 5.03
CA PHE A 49 1.17 8.52 6.30
C PHE A 49 0.73 9.98 6.49
N PRO A 50 0.42 10.45 7.71
CA PRO A 50 0.49 9.74 9.00
C PRO A 50 -0.81 9.01 9.39
N ILE A 51 -1.74 8.84 8.47
CA ILE A 51 -2.97 8.04 8.65
C ILE A 51 -3.21 7.13 7.47
N VAL A 52 -3.89 6.01 7.71
CA VAL A 52 -4.42 5.10 6.69
C VAL A 52 -5.95 5.19 6.70
N GLY A 53 -6.56 5.37 5.53
CA GLY A 53 -7.99 5.63 5.43
C GLY A 53 -8.36 7.08 5.78
N SER A 54 -9.59 7.29 6.22
CA SER A 54 -10.16 8.60 6.55
C SER A 54 -10.38 8.76 8.05
N LEU A 55 -10.32 10.00 8.51
CA LEU A 55 -10.78 10.38 9.84
C LEU A 55 -12.22 10.90 9.75
N LYS A 56 -13.01 10.73 10.79
CA LYS A 56 -14.35 11.32 10.87
C LYS A 56 -14.28 12.83 10.70
N ASN A 57 -15.01 13.36 9.73
CA ASN A 57 -14.98 14.78 9.33
C ASN A 57 -13.57 15.28 8.93
N ASN A 58 -12.72 14.38 8.41
CA ASN A 58 -11.32 14.66 8.04
C ASN A 58 -10.53 15.39 9.15
N SER A 59 -10.82 15.11 10.41
CA SER A 59 -10.21 15.86 11.52
C SER A 59 -9.96 15.00 12.75
N TYR A 60 -9.01 15.45 13.56
CA TYR A 60 -8.71 14.89 14.88
C TYR A 60 -8.36 15.99 15.88
N SER A 61 -8.36 15.68 17.15
CA SER A 61 -7.95 16.61 18.22
C SER A 61 -6.67 16.12 18.91
N TYR A 62 -5.74 17.04 19.12
CA TYR A 62 -4.53 16.80 19.89
C TYR A 62 -4.24 18.03 20.76
N ASN A 63 -4.01 17.84 22.06
CA ASN A 63 -3.80 18.91 23.04
C ASN A 63 -4.85 20.04 22.92
N GLN A 64 -6.14 19.68 22.89
CA GLN A 64 -7.31 20.57 22.82
C GLN A 64 -7.39 21.42 21.51
N LYS A 65 -6.49 21.18 20.56
CA LYS A 65 -6.51 21.83 19.24
C LYS A 65 -6.99 20.86 18.18
N LYS A 66 -7.84 21.35 17.27
CA LYS A 66 -8.35 20.57 16.14
C LYS A 66 -7.44 20.71 14.93
N TYR A 67 -7.14 19.58 14.29
CA TYR A 67 -6.34 19.48 13.09
C TYR A 67 -7.14 18.78 11.98
N GLN A 68 -6.84 19.09 10.74
CA GLN A 68 -7.44 18.45 9.57
C GLN A 68 -6.40 17.61 8.84
N LEU A 69 -6.79 16.39 8.46
CA LEU A 69 -6.01 15.51 7.61
C LEU A 69 -6.93 14.86 6.58
N ASN A 70 -6.55 14.95 5.33
CA ASN A 70 -7.25 14.29 4.24
C ASN A 70 -7.01 12.77 4.29
N ARG A 71 -7.88 12.01 3.61
CA ARG A 71 -7.74 10.55 3.44
C ARG A 71 -6.31 10.16 3.08
N HIS A 72 -5.75 9.23 3.83
CA HIS A 72 -4.39 8.70 3.68
C HIS A 72 -3.25 9.67 4.02
N GLY A 73 -3.52 10.80 4.65
CA GLY A 73 -2.51 11.77 5.04
C GLY A 73 -1.90 12.52 3.86
N PHE A 74 -0.64 12.92 4.00
CA PHE A 74 0.02 13.83 3.05
C PHE A 74 1.30 13.28 2.41
N ALA A 75 1.92 12.22 2.95
CA ALA A 75 3.25 11.77 2.52
C ALA A 75 3.32 11.49 1.01
N ARG A 76 2.27 10.90 0.43
CA ARG A 76 2.19 10.60 -1.02
C ARG A 76 2.20 11.82 -1.94
N GLU A 77 2.05 13.03 -1.40
CA GLU A 77 2.01 14.30 -2.14
C GLU A 77 3.23 15.18 -1.82
N MET A 78 4.19 14.65 -1.05
CA MET A 78 5.40 15.35 -0.65
C MET A 78 6.62 14.83 -1.42
N GLU A 79 7.56 15.72 -1.73
CA GLU A 79 8.87 15.31 -2.27
C GLU A 79 9.73 14.73 -1.16
N PHE A 80 10.26 13.53 -1.41
CA PHE A 80 11.24 12.87 -0.55
C PHE A 80 12.65 13.11 -1.08
N GLU A 81 13.58 13.33 -0.18
CA GLU A 81 15.01 13.41 -0.47
C GLU A 81 15.60 12.00 -0.60
N LEU A 82 16.38 11.76 -1.65
CA LEU A 82 17.17 10.54 -1.78
C LEU A 82 18.43 10.67 -0.91
N ILE A 83 18.47 9.97 0.22
CA ILE A 83 19.56 10.07 1.21
C ILE A 83 20.62 8.98 1.05
N LYS A 84 20.30 7.87 0.38
CA LYS A 84 21.23 6.78 0.11
C LYS A 84 20.82 6.04 -1.15
N LYS A 85 21.82 5.66 -1.98
CA LYS A 85 21.61 4.85 -3.17
C LYS A 85 22.80 3.91 -3.41
N THR A 86 22.47 2.68 -3.78
CA THR A 86 23.39 1.72 -4.42
C THR A 86 22.80 1.27 -5.75
N GLU A 87 23.37 0.30 -6.41
CA GLU A 87 22.78 -0.31 -7.61
C GLU A 87 21.43 -0.99 -7.28
N GLU A 88 21.37 -1.71 -6.15
CA GLU A 88 20.24 -2.55 -5.73
C GLU A 88 19.38 -1.94 -4.64
N SER A 89 19.68 -0.75 -4.13
CA SER A 89 18.91 -0.12 -3.06
C SER A 89 18.84 1.39 -3.16
N ALA A 90 17.74 1.95 -2.63
CA ALA A 90 17.56 3.39 -2.49
C ALA A 90 16.78 3.70 -1.22
N THR A 91 17.22 4.70 -0.46
CA THR A 91 16.53 5.18 0.75
C THR A 91 16.11 6.63 0.54
N PHE A 92 14.83 6.87 0.72
CA PHE A 92 14.20 8.18 0.64
C PHE A 92 13.80 8.66 2.03
N SER A 93 13.90 9.95 2.29
CA SER A 93 13.54 10.59 3.56
C SER A 93 12.59 11.76 3.36
N LEU A 94 11.56 11.83 4.18
CA LEU A 94 10.67 12.97 4.35
C LEU A 94 10.76 13.44 5.80
N ILE A 95 11.19 14.68 6.00
CA ILE A 95 11.20 15.32 7.30
C ILE A 95 10.00 16.25 7.48
N SER A 96 9.58 16.46 8.73
CA SER A 96 8.54 17.44 9.05
C SER A 96 8.94 18.85 8.59
N THR A 97 7.96 19.60 8.12
CA THR A 97 8.11 21.01 7.69
C THR A 97 7.16 21.91 8.46
N VAL A 98 7.27 23.22 8.31
CA VAL A 98 6.30 24.17 8.86
C VAL A 98 4.89 23.87 8.36
N GLU A 99 4.75 23.46 7.09
CA GLU A 99 3.44 23.13 6.50
C GLU A 99 2.86 21.84 7.05
N THR A 100 3.66 20.77 7.17
CA THR A 100 3.17 19.51 7.74
C THR A 100 2.76 19.69 9.20
N LYS A 101 3.45 20.54 9.97
CA LYS A 101 3.11 20.84 11.37
C LYS A 101 1.77 21.57 11.54
N LYS A 102 1.25 22.22 10.52
CA LYS A 102 -0.09 22.84 10.57
C LYS A 102 -1.20 21.79 10.66
N VAL A 103 -0.99 20.62 10.09
CA VAL A 103 -1.95 19.51 10.03
C VAL A 103 -1.57 18.30 10.89
N TYR A 104 -0.27 18.15 11.21
CA TYR A 104 0.28 17.08 12.03
C TYR A 104 1.43 17.64 12.89
N PRO A 105 1.17 18.07 14.14
CA PRO A 105 2.04 18.95 14.93
C PRO A 105 3.20 18.20 15.61
N PHE A 106 3.91 17.35 14.86
CA PHE A 106 5.03 16.57 15.35
C PHE A 106 6.26 16.77 14.47
N ASP A 107 7.43 16.73 15.08
CA ASP A 107 8.69 16.60 14.37
C ASP A 107 8.95 15.12 14.10
N PHE A 108 9.07 14.77 12.83
CA PHE A 108 9.27 13.40 12.39
C PHE A 108 10.26 13.32 11.24
N GLU A 109 10.75 12.12 11.03
CA GLU A 109 11.35 11.70 9.78
C GLU A 109 10.76 10.36 9.37
N LEU A 110 10.25 10.28 8.15
CA LEU A 110 9.79 9.06 7.51
C LEU A 110 10.84 8.63 6.48
N GLN A 111 11.44 7.47 6.67
CA GLN A 111 12.35 6.88 5.69
C GLN A 111 11.68 5.67 5.04
N ILE A 112 11.83 5.58 3.71
CA ILE A 112 11.40 4.43 2.91
C ILE A 112 12.63 3.86 2.23
N CYS A 113 12.96 2.60 2.52
CA CYS A 113 14.07 1.90 1.90
C CYS A 113 13.55 0.83 0.94
N TYR A 114 13.90 0.94 -0.30
CA TYR A 114 13.70 -0.05 -1.34
C TYR A 114 15.00 -0.84 -1.53
N SER A 115 14.92 -2.17 -1.52
CA SER A 115 16.07 -3.02 -1.79
C SER A 115 15.70 -4.27 -2.57
N LEU A 116 16.51 -4.62 -3.55
CA LEU A 116 16.38 -5.84 -4.34
C LEU A 116 17.26 -6.93 -3.74
N ASP A 117 16.68 -8.11 -3.58
CA ASP A 117 17.36 -9.33 -3.13
C ASP A 117 16.86 -10.49 -3.99
N GLU A 118 17.69 -10.94 -4.92
CA GLU A 118 17.32 -11.91 -5.96
C GLU A 118 16.03 -11.48 -6.69
N ASN A 119 14.97 -12.27 -6.60
CA ASN A 119 13.66 -12.01 -7.22
C ASN A 119 12.66 -11.30 -6.27
N LYS A 120 13.15 -10.61 -5.25
CA LYS A 120 12.34 -9.90 -4.25
C LYS A 120 12.63 -8.41 -4.25
N LEU A 121 11.59 -7.61 -4.12
CA LEU A 121 11.69 -6.22 -3.71
C LEU A 121 11.23 -6.11 -2.26
N ASN A 122 12.14 -5.69 -1.38
CA ASN A 122 11.82 -5.36 0.01
C ASN A 122 11.56 -3.85 0.12
N ILE A 123 10.56 -3.49 0.89
CA ILE A 123 10.20 -2.10 1.17
C ILE A 123 10.12 -1.93 2.68
N ASP A 124 11.12 -1.27 3.27
CA ASP A 124 11.18 -1.03 4.70
C ASP A 124 10.74 0.40 5.03
N TYR A 125 9.90 0.53 6.03
CA TYR A 125 9.37 1.80 6.52
C TYR A 125 9.93 2.09 7.90
N LYS A 126 10.57 3.25 8.06
CA LYS A 126 11.10 3.70 9.33
C LYS A 126 10.51 5.04 9.69
N VAL A 127 9.72 5.06 10.76
CA VAL A 127 9.16 6.29 11.32
C VAL A 127 9.97 6.68 12.55
N ILE A 128 10.58 7.86 12.51
CA ILE A 128 11.42 8.40 13.57
C ILE A 128 10.70 9.58 14.20
N ASN A 129 10.31 9.42 15.45
CA ASN A 129 9.79 10.52 16.25
C ASN A 129 10.96 11.42 16.71
N LYS A 130 10.94 12.69 16.30
CA LYS A 130 11.92 13.70 16.69
C LYS A 130 11.39 14.66 17.76
N THR A 131 10.19 14.38 18.31
CA THR A 131 9.63 15.10 19.46
C THR A 131 9.93 14.36 20.76
N GLU A 132 9.87 15.05 21.88
CA GLU A 132 9.97 14.45 23.21
C GLU A 132 8.65 13.79 23.68
N THR A 133 7.56 14.04 22.95
CA THR A 133 6.22 13.54 23.28
C THR A 133 5.84 12.34 22.39
N THR A 134 4.84 11.58 22.83
CA THR A 134 4.28 10.49 22.02
C THR A 134 3.70 11.05 20.72
N MET A 135 4.13 10.48 19.60
CA MET A 135 3.67 10.79 18.26
C MET A 135 2.78 9.64 17.73
N PRO A 136 1.45 9.76 17.74
CA PRO A 136 0.56 8.75 17.19
C PRO A 136 0.57 8.81 15.67
N PHE A 137 0.75 7.67 15.02
CA PHE A 137 0.68 7.57 13.54
C PHE A 137 0.11 6.22 13.12
N ALA A 138 -0.33 6.16 11.87
CA ALA A 138 -0.50 4.95 11.10
C ALA A 138 0.30 5.06 9.79
N ILE A 139 0.81 3.93 9.31
CA ILE A 139 1.51 3.84 8.03
C ILE A 139 0.93 2.68 7.22
N GLY A 140 0.87 2.85 5.91
CA GLY A 140 0.42 1.82 4.97
C GLY A 140 1.11 1.94 3.62
N ALA A 141 1.21 0.80 2.95
CA ALA A 141 1.50 0.72 1.52
C ALA A 141 0.17 0.53 0.76
N HIS A 142 0.13 0.97 -0.48
CA HIS A 142 -1.06 0.79 -1.32
C HIS A 142 -0.64 0.42 -2.76
N PRO A 143 0.17 -0.64 -2.94
CA PRO A 143 0.61 -1.06 -4.27
C PRO A 143 -0.57 -1.59 -5.09
N ALA A 144 -0.68 -1.15 -6.33
CA ALA A 144 -1.54 -1.72 -7.34
C ALA A 144 -0.73 -2.63 -8.26
N PHE A 145 -1.11 -3.88 -8.33
CA PHE A 145 -0.47 -4.88 -9.18
C PHE A 145 -1.21 -4.99 -10.50
N ALA A 146 -0.48 -4.88 -11.62
CA ALA A 146 -1.02 -4.99 -12.95
C ALA A 146 -1.54 -6.41 -13.23
N LEU A 147 -2.75 -6.50 -13.73
CA LEU A 147 -3.39 -7.75 -14.15
C LEU A 147 -3.63 -7.71 -15.66
N SER A 148 -3.35 -8.79 -16.36
CA SER A 148 -3.55 -8.92 -17.80
C SER A 148 -4.64 -9.92 -18.14
N GLY A 149 -5.49 -9.65 -19.13
CA GLY A 149 -6.62 -10.51 -19.50
C GLY A 149 -7.85 -10.24 -18.64
N HIS A 150 -8.63 -11.29 -18.35
CA HIS A 150 -9.85 -11.15 -17.56
C HIS A 150 -9.58 -11.21 -16.07
N PHE A 151 -10.25 -10.37 -15.30
CA PHE A 151 -10.08 -10.27 -13.85
C PHE A 151 -10.44 -11.58 -13.13
N GLU A 152 -11.41 -12.30 -13.65
CA GLU A 152 -11.90 -13.59 -13.13
C GLU A 152 -10.94 -14.76 -13.39
N GLU A 153 -9.86 -14.56 -14.17
CA GLU A 153 -8.79 -15.56 -14.33
C GLU A 153 -7.85 -15.59 -13.11
N TYR A 154 -8.03 -14.68 -12.15
CA TYR A 154 -7.15 -14.53 -11.00
C TYR A 154 -7.77 -15.04 -9.71
N ASN A 155 -6.91 -15.63 -8.89
CA ASN A 155 -7.20 -16.05 -7.51
C ASN A 155 -6.17 -15.42 -6.57
N LEU A 156 -6.57 -15.20 -5.33
CA LEU A 156 -5.67 -14.88 -4.22
C LEU A 156 -5.51 -16.09 -3.34
N GLU A 157 -4.31 -16.66 -3.29
CA GLU A 157 -3.98 -17.73 -2.37
C GLU A 157 -3.44 -17.16 -1.07
N PHE A 158 -4.17 -17.37 0.02
CA PHE A 158 -3.77 -17.00 1.37
C PHE A 158 -2.82 -18.03 1.97
N GLN A 159 -1.96 -17.57 2.87
CA GLN A 159 -0.99 -18.46 3.54
C GLN A 159 -1.70 -19.57 4.36
N GLN A 160 -2.80 -19.21 5.03
CA GLN A 160 -3.60 -20.07 5.86
C GLN A 160 -4.98 -20.33 5.23
N ASP A 161 -5.59 -21.45 5.57
CA ASP A 161 -6.99 -21.74 5.27
C ASP A 161 -7.84 -21.15 6.40
N GLU A 162 -8.31 -19.94 6.21
CA GLU A 162 -9.01 -19.17 7.22
C GLU A 162 -10.30 -18.56 6.67
N SER A 163 -11.26 -18.28 7.54
CA SER A 163 -12.42 -17.50 7.16
C SER A 163 -12.06 -16.02 7.11
N LEU A 164 -12.31 -15.38 5.96
CA LEU A 164 -11.97 -14.00 5.70
C LEU A 164 -13.04 -13.05 6.24
N LYS A 165 -12.90 -12.64 7.50
CA LYS A 165 -13.77 -11.62 8.10
C LYS A 165 -13.29 -10.22 7.76
N TYR A 166 -14.08 -9.47 6.98
CA TYR A 166 -13.76 -8.11 6.58
C TYR A 166 -14.77 -7.09 7.09
N HIS A 167 -14.29 -5.88 7.35
CA HIS A 167 -15.09 -4.74 7.78
C HIS A 167 -15.66 -4.01 6.57
N LEU A 168 -16.92 -3.62 6.65
CA LEU A 168 -17.54 -2.71 5.68
C LEU A 168 -17.03 -1.28 5.89
N LEU A 169 -17.06 -0.49 4.83
CA LEU A 169 -16.80 0.94 4.87
C LEU A 169 -18.12 1.70 4.82
N GLU A 170 -18.34 2.60 5.77
CA GLU A 170 -19.48 3.51 5.84
C GLU A 170 -18.98 4.95 5.75
N GLU A 171 -19.35 5.68 4.70
CA GLU A 171 -18.86 7.04 4.43
C GLU A 171 -17.32 7.14 4.43
N GLY A 172 -16.63 6.08 3.95
CA GLY A 172 -15.16 5.99 3.90
C GLY A 172 -14.49 5.72 5.26
N LEU A 173 -15.26 5.40 6.30
CA LEU A 173 -14.77 4.99 7.62
C LEU A 173 -14.96 3.48 7.81
N ILE A 174 -14.04 2.86 8.53
CA ILE A 174 -14.18 1.44 8.88
C ILE A 174 -15.33 1.27 9.87
N SER A 175 -16.37 0.53 9.45
CA SER A 175 -17.53 0.21 10.27
C SER A 175 -17.24 -0.93 11.25
N ASN A 176 -18.11 -1.07 12.26
CA ASN A 176 -18.15 -2.26 13.12
C ASN A 176 -18.88 -3.43 12.45
N THR A 177 -19.64 -3.17 11.38
CA THR A 177 -20.30 -4.20 10.58
C THR A 177 -19.27 -4.99 9.80
N THR A 178 -19.36 -6.30 9.85
CA THR A 178 -18.44 -7.21 9.17
C THR A 178 -19.21 -8.22 8.34
N ASN A 179 -18.62 -8.60 7.22
CA ASN A 179 -19.02 -9.75 6.43
C ASN A 179 -17.92 -10.80 6.43
N GLU A 180 -18.23 -11.98 5.93
CA GLU A 180 -17.33 -13.12 5.93
C GLU A 180 -17.32 -13.80 4.56
N ILE A 181 -16.11 -14.19 4.10
CA ILE A 181 -15.92 -14.97 2.90
C ILE A 181 -15.21 -16.27 3.28
N GLN A 182 -15.75 -17.40 2.87
CA GLN A 182 -15.09 -18.69 3.01
C GLN A 182 -14.13 -18.89 1.86
N LEU A 183 -12.90 -19.30 2.15
CA LEU A 183 -11.92 -19.69 1.14
C LEU A 183 -12.25 -21.10 0.61
N ASP A 184 -11.92 -21.32 -0.64
CA ASP A 184 -11.86 -22.66 -1.22
C ASP A 184 -10.41 -23.07 -1.35
N ASN A 185 -9.95 -24.03 -0.52
CA ASN A 185 -8.56 -24.48 -0.49
C ASN A 185 -7.55 -23.32 -0.37
N LYS A 186 -7.78 -22.38 0.56
CA LYS A 186 -7.02 -21.13 0.78
C LYS A 186 -7.16 -20.08 -0.33
N GLN A 187 -7.97 -20.30 -1.32
CA GLN A 187 -8.10 -19.40 -2.47
C GLN A 187 -9.38 -18.58 -2.41
N LEU A 188 -9.26 -17.32 -2.81
CA LEU A 188 -10.34 -16.39 -3.10
C LEU A 188 -10.34 -16.08 -4.60
N GLY A 189 -11.34 -16.55 -5.33
CA GLY A 189 -11.54 -16.20 -6.73
C GLY A 189 -11.90 -14.73 -6.88
N LEU A 190 -11.20 -14.01 -7.76
CA LEU A 190 -11.45 -12.59 -7.98
C LEU A 190 -12.64 -12.37 -8.91
N ASN A 191 -13.51 -11.46 -8.50
CA ASN A 191 -14.57 -10.89 -9.34
C ASN A 191 -14.88 -9.46 -8.83
N TYR A 192 -15.42 -8.61 -9.68
CA TYR A 192 -15.66 -7.21 -9.32
C TYR A 192 -16.76 -7.02 -8.27
N HIS A 193 -17.68 -7.99 -8.07
CA HIS A 193 -18.71 -7.91 -7.02
C HIS A 193 -18.14 -7.87 -5.60
N LEU A 194 -16.94 -8.43 -5.39
CA LEU A 194 -16.24 -8.33 -4.11
C LEU A 194 -16.00 -6.89 -3.68
N PHE A 195 -15.92 -5.95 -4.63
CA PHE A 195 -15.52 -4.56 -4.42
C PHE A 195 -16.64 -3.55 -4.63
N GLU A 196 -17.89 -3.99 -4.78
CA GLU A 196 -19.05 -3.10 -4.97
C GLU A 196 -19.26 -2.15 -3.78
N ASN A 197 -18.86 -2.57 -2.58
CA ASN A 197 -18.94 -1.78 -1.36
C ASN A 197 -17.57 -1.23 -0.90
N ASP A 198 -16.68 -0.87 -1.86
CA ASP A 198 -15.31 -0.40 -1.61
C ASP A 198 -14.35 -1.56 -1.24
N ALA A 199 -13.28 -1.28 -0.52
CA ALA A 199 -12.23 -2.23 -0.17
C ALA A 199 -12.68 -3.31 0.83
N LEU A 200 -12.14 -4.52 0.68
CA LEU A 200 -12.17 -5.54 1.72
C LEU A 200 -11.12 -5.20 2.77
N VAL A 201 -11.54 -4.82 3.98
CA VAL A 201 -10.63 -4.41 5.06
C VAL A 201 -10.58 -5.47 6.14
N PHE A 202 -9.42 -6.11 6.26
CA PHE A 202 -9.15 -7.17 7.23
C PHE A 202 -8.31 -6.65 8.40
N LYS A 203 -8.71 -6.99 9.64
CA LYS A 203 -8.00 -6.61 10.88
C LYS A 203 -7.43 -7.79 11.65
N THR A 204 -7.85 -8.99 11.32
CA THR A 204 -7.57 -10.19 12.13
C THR A 204 -7.13 -11.39 11.29
N LEU A 205 -6.43 -11.15 10.16
CA LEU A 205 -5.91 -12.24 9.35
C LEU A 205 -4.79 -13.01 10.07
N GLU A 206 -4.85 -14.33 10.00
CA GLU A 206 -3.76 -15.23 10.39
C GLU A 206 -2.65 -15.25 9.33
N SER A 207 -3.05 -15.20 8.05
CA SER A 207 -2.13 -15.09 6.92
C SER A 207 -1.28 -13.82 6.98
N LYS A 208 0.00 -13.96 6.66
CA LYS A 208 0.96 -12.85 6.55
C LYS A 208 1.50 -12.69 5.13
N SER A 209 0.96 -13.48 4.21
CA SER A 209 1.26 -13.36 2.78
C SER A 209 0.08 -13.79 1.93
N ILE A 210 0.01 -13.21 0.73
CA ILE A 210 -0.93 -13.58 -0.33
C ILE A 210 -0.14 -13.80 -1.62
N THR A 211 -0.48 -14.85 -2.36
CA THR A 211 0.02 -15.08 -3.71
C THR A 211 -1.08 -14.77 -4.72
N ILE A 212 -0.79 -13.92 -5.70
CA ILE A 212 -1.66 -13.69 -6.85
C ILE A 212 -1.41 -14.84 -7.84
N LEU A 213 -2.45 -15.60 -8.13
CA LEU A 213 -2.45 -16.67 -9.14
C LEU A 213 -3.19 -16.20 -10.38
N LYS A 214 -2.74 -16.65 -11.56
CA LYS A 214 -3.52 -16.55 -12.81
C LYS A 214 -3.69 -17.96 -13.39
N ASN A 215 -4.92 -18.44 -13.52
CA ASN A 215 -5.20 -19.81 -13.95
C ASN A 215 -4.32 -20.82 -13.19
N GLU A 216 -4.36 -20.78 -11.86
CA GLU A 216 -3.57 -21.60 -10.90
C GLU A 216 -2.04 -21.39 -10.95
N THR A 217 -1.53 -20.52 -11.83
CA THR A 217 -0.09 -20.24 -11.95
C THR A 217 0.30 -19.05 -11.06
N PRO A 218 1.25 -19.22 -10.13
CA PRO A 218 1.74 -18.11 -9.30
C PRO A 218 2.39 -17.01 -10.14
N ILE A 219 1.95 -15.75 -9.91
CA ILE A 219 2.46 -14.57 -10.60
C ILE A 219 3.33 -13.71 -9.67
N LEU A 220 2.84 -13.45 -8.47
CA LEU A 220 3.47 -12.57 -7.51
C LEU A 220 3.04 -12.96 -6.09
N LYS A 221 3.96 -12.89 -5.14
CA LYS A 221 3.68 -13.06 -3.71
C LYS A 221 3.93 -11.76 -2.98
N VAL A 222 2.96 -11.33 -2.18
CA VAL A 222 3.04 -10.18 -1.29
C VAL A 222 3.17 -10.67 0.15
N ASN A 223 4.23 -10.26 0.85
CA ASN A 223 4.41 -10.48 2.28
C ASN A 223 4.14 -9.18 3.02
N PHE A 224 3.33 -9.24 4.08
CA PHE A 224 2.94 -8.10 4.90
C PHE A 224 3.02 -8.39 6.41
N THR A 225 4.08 -9.10 6.80
CA THR A 225 4.26 -9.65 8.16
C THR A 225 4.13 -8.58 9.25
N ASP A 226 4.66 -7.38 9.02
CA ASP A 226 4.67 -6.29 10.01
C ASP A 226 3.44 -5.37 9.92
N PHE A 227 2.53 -5.63 8.98
CA PHE A 227 1.28 -4.88 8.85
C PHE A 227 0.13 -5.67 9.48
N PRO A 228 -0.50 -5.14 10.56
CA PRO A 228 -1.56 -5.85 11.26
C PRO A 228 -2.88 -5.89 10.49
N ASN A 229 -3.09 -4.96 9.56
CA ASN A 229 -4.29 -4.85 8.76
C ASN A 229 -3.96 -5.03 7.29
N LEU A 230 -4.93 -5.54 6.52
CA LEU A 230 -4.83 -5.69 5.08
C LEU A 230 -6.05 -5.05 4.42
N GLY A 231 -5.82 -4.33 3.32
CA GLY A 231 -6.87 -3.83 2.43
C GLY A 231 -6.71 -4.47 1.05
N ILE A 232 -7.76 -5.00 0.48
CA ILE A 232 -7.77 -5.48 -0.91
C ILE A 232 -8.79 -4.65 -1.68
N TRP A 233 -8.39 -4.10 -2.82
CA TRP A 233 -9.24 -3.17 -3.55
C TRP A 233 -8.94 -3.12 -5.05
N THR A 234 -9.97 -2.87 -5.83
CA THR A 234 -9.87 -2.50 -7.24
C THR A 234 -11.05 -1.60 -7.64
N VAL A 235 -11.04 -1.12 -8.86
CA VAL A 235 -12.16 -0.43 -9.51
C VAL A 235 -12.78 -1.36 -10.54
N VAL A 236 -14.10 -1.32 -10.70
CA VAL A 236 -14.81 -2.13 -11.71
C VAL A 236 -14.22 -1.90 -13.09
N ASN A 237 -13.93 -2.99 -13.79
CA ASN A 237 -13.27 -3.05 -15.10
C ASN A 237 -11.81 -2.57 -15.13
N ALA A 238 -11.20 -2.27 -14.00
CA ALA A 238 -9.78 -1.91 -13.95
C ALA A 238 -8.89 -3.15 -13.97
N PRO A 239 -7.82 -3.19 -14.79
CA PRO A 239 -6.93 -4.34 -14.88
C PRO A 239 -5.81 -4.26 -13.82
N PHE A 240 -6.17 -4.07 -12.57
CA PHE A 240 -5.25 -4.08 -11.44
C PHE A 240 -5.92 -4.57 -10.16
N LEU A 241 -5.10 -4.92 -9.17
CA LEU A 241 -5.51 -5.20 -7.80
C LEU A 241 -4.57 -4.50 -6.83
N CYS A 242 -5.12 -3.77 -5.86
CA CYS A 242 -4.36 -3.27 -4.72
C CYS A 242 -4.38 -4.28 -3.57
N ILE A 243 -3.24 -4.49 -2.94
CA ILE A 243 -3.07 -5.32 -1.73
C ILE A 243 -2.32 -4.52 -0.67
#